data_a0b44b82460e483b0865840ec3062777
#
_entry.id   a0b44b82460e483b0865840ec3062777
#
_cell.length_a   1.000
_cell.length_b   1.000
_cell.length_c   1.000
_cell.angle_alpha   90.00
_cell.angle_beta   90.00
_cell.angle_gamma   90.00
#
_symmetry.space_group_name_H-M   'P 1'
#
loop_
_entity.id
_entity.type
_entity.pdbx_description
1 polymer ?
#
loop_
_entity_poly.entity_id
_entity_poly.type
_entity_poly.pdbx_seq_one_letter_code
_entity_poly.pdbx_strand_id
1 'polypeptide(L)'
;MRKTKIVCTLGPSSSNEETIRKMLLSGMNVARVNFSHGTHEQHHKTIETFRKVRDELDMPAAVMLDTKGPEIRLKDFVNGKEFLEDGQEFTLTSRDVEGTSSIVATTYERLPNMVKEGDKILIDDGMIVLTVISKTETDILTKVVHGGNVSNHKGVNIPDVDLGMEYIGEQDRSDILFGIEEDVDYIAASFVRMQEDVEELRKLLNDNGGKDIKIIAKIESTQGVDNFEHILPKVDGIMIARGDMGVELAFERLPGIQKRIIKRCLESGKIAITATQMLESMVENPVPTRAEITDVANAVYLSLIHISEPTRLGM
;
A
#
# COMPACT_ATOMS: atom_id res chain seq x y z
N MET A 1 -24.47 -17.03 5.17
CA MET A 1 -23.42 -16.00 5.21
C MET A 1 -22.39 -16.35 4.14
N ARG A 2 -21.96 -15.36 3.29
CA ARG A 2 -20.90 -15.59 2.29
C ARG A 2 -19.59 -15.93 2.99
N LYS A 3 -18.83 -16.90 2.50
CA LYS A 3 -17.51 -17.25 3.07
C LYS A 3 -16.48 -16.17 2.74
N THR A 4 -16.42 -15.73 1.48
CA THR A 4 -15.54 -14.62 1.05
C THR A 4 -16.09 -13.29 1.54
N LYS A 5 -15.26 -12.51 2.21
CA LYS A 5 -15.57 -11.16 2.69
C LYS A 5 -15.06 -10.13 1.69
N ILE A 6 -15.75 -8.99 1.63
CA ILE A 6 -15.40 -7.89 0.73
C ILE A 6 -14.89 -6.72 1.55
N VAL A 7 -13.67 -6.30 1.28
CA VAL A 7 -13.04 -5.10 1.83
C VAL A 7 -13.19 -3.98 0.79
N CYS A 8 -13.81 -2.87 1.18
CA CYS A 8 -14.00 -1.72 0.29
C CYS A 8 -13.29 -0.49 0.85
N THR A 9 -12.52 0.18 0.01
CA THR A 9 -11.90 1.45 0.40
C THR A 9 -12.92 2.58 0.30
N LEU A 10 -13.10 3.30 1.42
CA LEU A 10 -13.89 4.52 1.46
C LEU A 10 -13.01 5.70 1.08
N GLY A 11 -13.41 6.43 0.05
CA GLY A 11 -12.75 7.62 -0.44
C GLY A 11 -13.74 8.75 -0.67
N PRO A 12 -13.32 9.91 -1.20
CA PRO A 12 -14.19 11.09 -1.35
C PRO A 12 -15.50 10.83 -2.10
N SER A 13 -15.49 9.92 -3.08
CA SER A 13 -16.67 9.54 -3.86
C SER A 13 -17.60 8.55 -3.14
N SER A 14 -17.15 7.89 -2.08
CA SER A 14 -17.86 6.79 -1.42
C SER A 14 -18.09 7.00 0.09
N SER A 15 -17.71 8.14 0.66
CA SER A 15 -17.82 8.44 2.09
C SER A 15 -19.16 9.03 2.53
N ASN A 16 -20.15 9.17 1.64
CA ASN A 16 -21.48 9.64 1.99
C ASN A 16 -22.43 8.51 2.42
N GLU A 17 -23.43 8.83 3.24
CA GLU A 17 -24.37 7.86 3.82
C GLU A 17 -25.09 7.00 2.78
N GLU A 18 -25.56 7.59 1.68
CA GLU A 18 -26.31 6.86 0.65
C GLU A 18 -25.45 5.78 -0.01
N THR A 19 -24.20 6.13 -0.31
CA THR A 19 -23.25 5.22 -0.94
C THR A 19 -22.82 4.11 0.01
N ILE A 20 -22.46 4.47 1.25
CA ILE A 20 -22.08 3.48 2.28
C ILE A 20 -23.23 2.49 2.51
N ARG A 21 -24.48 2.97 2.55
CA ARG A 21 -25.69 2.12 2.68
C ARG A 21 -25.80 1.13 1.52
N LYS A 22 -25.65 1.61 0.28
CA LYS A 22 -25.67 0.74 -0.90
C LYS A 22 -24.54 -0.30 -0.86
N MET A 23 -23.33 0.09 -0.44
CA MET A 23 -22.20 -0.82 -0.33
C MET A 23 -22.43 -1.90 0.73
N LEU A 24 -22.92 -1.54 1.92
CA LEU A 24 -23.25 -2.48 2.97
C LEU A 24 -24.32 -3.48 2.50
N LEU A 25 -25.43 -3.00 1.93
CA LEU A 25 -26.50 -3.84 1.40
C LEU A 25 -26.02 -4.73 0.23
N SER A 26 -25.05 -4.27 -0.56
CA SER A 26 -24.41 -5.06 -1.63
C SER A 26 -23.42 -6.09 -1.10
N GLY A 27 -23.01 -5.96 0.17
CA GLY A 27 -22.24 -6.97 0.89
C GLY A 27 -20.85 -6.59 1.29
N MET A 28 -20.53 -5.32 1.41
CA MET A 28 -19.32 -4.86 2.09
C MET A 28 -19.27 -5.42 3.52
N ASN A 29 -18.10 -5.92 3.89
CA ASN A 29 -17.87 -6.49 5.23
C ASN A 29 -16.82 -5.69 6.00
N VAL A 30 -15.91 -5.00 5.31
CA VAL A 30 -14.88 -4.19 5.92
C VAL A 30 -14.77 -2.87 5.15
N ALA A 31 -14.88 -1.77 5.86
CA ALA A 31 -14.58 -0.43 5.37
C ALA A 31 -13.09 -0.14 5.59
N ARG A 32 -12.31 -0.05 4.51
CA ARG A 32 -10.90 0.34 4.55
C ARG A 32 -10.78 1.85 4.40
N VAL A 33 -10.06 2.49 5.31
CA VAL A 33 -9.72 3.91 5.27
C VAL A 33 -8.21 4.04 5.05
N ASN A 34 -7.81 4.66 3.94
CA ASN A 34 -6.40 4.77 3.53
C ASN A 34 -5.79 6.07 4.06
N PHE A 35 -4.84 5.96 4.99
CA PHE A 35 -4.15 7.07 5.65
C PHE A 35 -2.96 7.63 4.86
N SER A 36 -2.66 7.07 3.67
CA SER A 36 -1.74 7.72 2.74
C SER A 36 -2.27 9.07 2.21
N HIS A 37 -3.57 9.32 2.36
CA HIS A 37 -4.25 10.53 1.88
C HIS A 37 -5.28 11.01 2.90
N GLY A 38 -5.53 12.32 2.89
CA GLY A 38 -6.54 12.92 3.76
C GLY A 38 -6.00 13.37 5.12
N THR A 39 -6.89 13.81 5.98
CA THR A 39 -6.59 14.27 7.36
C THR A 39 -7.36 13.46 8.37
N HIS A 40 -6.92 13.46 9.64
CA HIS A 40 -7.63 12.79 10.73
C HIS A 40 -9.11 13.24 10.83
N GLU A 41 -9.38 14.54 10.62
CA GLU A 41 -10.76 15.05 10.62
C GLU A 41 -11.62 14.43 9.52
N GLN A 42 -11.07 14.29 8.31
CA GLN A 42 -11.78 13.65 7.19
C GLN A 42 -12.01 12.16 7.46
N HIS A 43 -11.02 11.47 8.02
CA HIS A 43 -11.11 10.07 8.38
C HIS A 43 -12.11 9.83 9.51
N HIS A 44 -12.10 10.67 10.55
CA HIS A 44 -13.10 10.64 11.63
C HIS A 44 -14.51 10.73 11.09
N LYS A 45 -14.79 11.72 10.25
CA LYS A 45 -16.11 11.90 9.63
C LYS A 45 -16.53 10.69 8.79
N THR A 46 -15.59 10.09 8.06
CA THR A 46 -15.86 8.90 7.24
C THR A 46 -16.19 7.69 8.11
N ILE A 47 -15.43 7.48 9.19
CA ILE A 47 -15.64 6.37 10.14
C ILE A 47 -16.96 6.56 10.89
N GLU A 48 -17.25 7.77 11.37
CA GLU A 48 -18.52 8.11 12.03
C GLU A 48 -19.71 7.85 11.10
N THR A 49 -19.65 8.34 9.86
CA THR A 49 -20.69 8.10 8.85
C THR A 49 -20.91 6.60 8.59
N PHE A 50 -19.82 5.85 8.45
CA PHE A 50 -19.88 4.41 8.25
C PHE A 50 -20.54 3.71 9.43
N ARG A 51 -20.12 4.01 10.67
CA ARG A 51 -20.70 3.40 11.89
C ARG A 51 -22.17 3.70 12.04
N LYS A 52 -22.57 4.95 11.83
CA LYS A 52 -23.98 5.35 11.84
C LYS A 52 -24.81 4.48 10.90
N VAL A 53 -24.40 4.37 9.63
CA VAL A 53 -25.16 3.59 8.63
C VAL A 53 -25.12 2.08 8.93
N ARG A 54 -23.99 1.55 9.39
CA ARG A 54 -23.82 0.16 9.81
C ARG A 54 -24.79 -0.22 10.93
N ASP A 55 -24.86 0.65 11.95
CA ASP A 55 -25.68 0.42 13.15
C ASP A 55 -27.18 0.56 12.83
N GLU A 56 -27.57 1.53 11.99
CA GLU A 56 -28.95 1.64 11.46
C GLU A 56 -29.40 0.38 10.71
N LEU A 57 -28.48 -0.29 10.02
CA LEU A 57 -28.78 -1.52 9.25
C LEU A 57 -28.61 -2.80 10.07
N ASP A 58 -28.14 -2.71 11.32
CA ASP A 58 -27.78 -3.86 12.17
C ASP A 58 -26.86 -4.87 11.45
N MET A 59 -25.83 -4.35 10.77
CA MET A 59 -24.92 -5.16 9.94
C MET A 59 -23.56 -5.34 10.63
N PRO A 60 -23.04 -6.58 10.72
CA PRO A 60 -21.70 -6.83 11.25
C PRO A 60 -20.65 -6.47 10.18
N ALA A 61 -20.15 -5.24 10.20
CA ALA A 61 -19.08 -4.76 9.33
C ALA A 61 -18.02 -4.02 10.13
N ALA A 62 -16.76 -4.22 9.75
CA ALA A 62 -15.58 -3.74 10.47
C ALA A 62 -14.96 -2.50 9.83
N VAL A 63 -14.12 -1.77 10.59
CA VAL A 63 -13.28 -0.67 10.13
C VAL A 63 -11.83 -1.13 10.07
N MET A 64 -11.15 -0.87 8.96
CA MET A 64 -9.73 -1.14 8.76
C MET A 64 -9.00 0.17 8.45
N LEU A 65 -8.07 0.55 9.31
CA LEU A 65 -7.09 1.60 9.04
C LEU A 65 -5.94 1.01 8.21
N ASP A 66 -5.60 1.63 7.10
CA ASP A 66 -4.45 1.24 6.27
C ASP A 66 -3.39 2.32 6.39
N THR A 67 -2.23 1.97 6.98
CA THR A 67 -1.13 2.91 7.24
C THR A 67 -0.42 3.31 5.95
N LYS A 68 0.28 4.44 5.99
CA LYS A 68 1.10 4.88 4.87
C LYS A 68 2.35 4.00 4.70
N GLY A 69 3.02 3.72 5.81
CA GLY A 69 4.28 2.97 5.84
C GLY A 69 5.51 3.79 5.42
N PRO A 70 6.70 3.19 5.49
CA PRO A 70 7.97 3.85 5.15
C PRO A 70 8.15 3.99 3.64
N GLU A 71 7.66 5.08 3.07
CA GLU A 71 7.78 5.40 1.64
C GLU A 71 8.82 6.48 1.38
N ILE A 72 9.55 6.34 0.27
CA ILE A 72 10.36 7.41 -0.31
C ILE A 72 9.57 8.06 -1.45
N ARG A 73 9.55 9.38 -1.47
CA ARG A 73 8.90 10.15 -2.54
C ARG A 73 9.82 11.22 -3.10
N LEU A 74 9.58 11.60 -4.35
CA LEU A 74 10.15 12.81 -4.91
C LEU A 74 9.53 14.04 -4.24
N LYS A 75 10.30 15.13 -4.10
CA LYS A 75 9.79 16.45 -3.73
C LYS A 75 9.20 17.18 -4.94
N ASP A 76 8.99 18.49 -4.81
CA ASP A 76 8.34 19.29 -5.83
C ASP A 76 9.26 19.63 -7.01
N PHE A 77 8.67 19.64 -8.20
CA PHE A 77 9.26 20.17 -9.41
C PHE A 77 8.81 21.62 -9.64
N VAL A 78 9.68 22.46 -10.16
CA VAL A 78 9.38 23.89 -10.48
C VAL A 78 8.08 24.06 -11.26
N ASN A 79 7.84 23.19 -12.25
CA ASN A 79 6.65 23.22 -13.10
C ASN A 79 5.58 22.18 -12.69
N GLY A 80 5.73 21.55 -11.52
CA GLY A 80 4.85 20.47 -11.05
C GLY A 80 5.09 19.12 -11.76
N LYS A 81 5.71 19.14 -12.94
CA LYS A 81 6.07 17.93 -13.72
C LYS A 81 7.19 18.23 -14.70
N GLU A 82 7.94 17.20 -15.06
CA GLU A 82 8.98 17.24 -16.10
C GLU A 82 8.90 15.98 -16.97
N PHE A 83 9.57 16.01 -18.13
CA PHE A 83 9.72 14.84 -18.98
C PHE A 83 11.17 14.38 -18.97
N LEU A 84 11.41 13.09 -18.71
CA LEU A 84 12.74 12.49 -18.74
C LEU A 84 12.88 11.67 -20.04
N GLU A 85 13.95 11.93 -20.79
CA GLU A 85 14.27 11.19 -22.01
C GLU A 85 15.07 9.91 -21.71
N ASP A 86 14.85 8.87 -22.50
CA ASP A 86 15.67 7.65 -22.42
C ASP A 86 17.15 8.00 -22.68
N GLY A 87 18.02 7.49 -21.82
CA GLY A 87 19.47 7.68 -21.93
C GLY A 87 20.02 8.99 -21.34
N GLN A 88 19.18 9.94 -20.91
CA GLN A 88 19.68 11.13 -20.21
C GLN A 88 20.23 10.81 -18.82
N GLU A 89 21.06 11.71 -18.31
CA GLU A 89 21.47 11.71 -16.91
C GLU A 89 20.40 12.44 -16.07
N PHE A 90 20.13 11.89 -14.87
CA PHE A 90 19.19 12.47 -13.92
C PHE A 90 19.72 12.28 -12.51
N THR A 91 19.67 13.33 -11.69
CA THR A 91 20.20 13.30 -10.32
C THR A 91 19.08 13.26 -9.30
N LEU A 92 19.09 12.27 -8.41
CA LEU A 92 18.33 12.30 -7.17
C LEU A 92 19.21 12.86 -6.06
N THR A 93 18.65 13.74 -5.22
CA THR A 93 19.45 14.41 -4.18
C THR A 93 18.72 14.44 -2.83
N SER A 94 19.51 14.45 -1.74
CA SER A 94 19.02 14.73 -0.39
C SER A 94 19.02 16.24 -0.05
N ARG A 95 19.61 17.05 -0.91
CA ARG A 95 19.60 18.52 -0.74
C ARG A 95 18.21 19.07 -1.00
N ASP A 96 17.87 20.18 -0.33
CA ASP A 96 16.59 20.84 -0.55
C ASP A 96 16.68 21.73 -1.81
N VAL A 97 16.26 21.17 -2.94
CA VAL A 97 16.24 21.83 -4.25
C VAL A 97 14.90 21.58 -4.94
N GLU A 98 14.43 22.57 -5.68
CA GLU A 98 13.30 22.37 -6.58
C GLU A 98 13.70 21.52 -7.78
N GLY A 99 12.84 20.57 -8.13
CA GLY A 99 13.08 19.61 -9.20
C GLY A 99 13.03 20.25 -10.60
N THR A 100 13.88 19.75 -11.47
CA THR A 100 13.96 20.10 -12.89
C THR A 100 14.09 18.83 -13.73
N SER A 101 14.23 18.95 -15.04
CA SER A 101 14.52 17.81 -15.92
C SER A 101 15.88 17.14 -15.68
N SER A 102 16.75 17.68 -14.82
CA SER A 102 18.10 17.14 -14.53
C SER A 102 18.32 16.72 -13.08
N ILE A 103 17.51 17.20 -12.14
CA ILE A 103 17.66 16.92 -10.69
C ILE A 103 16.35 17.04 -9.96
N VAL A 104 16.15 16.22 -8.92
CA VAL A 104 15.06 16.37 -7.98
C VAL A 104 15.43 15.87 -6.58
N ALA A 105 14.92 16.52 -5.56
CA ALA A 105 15.09 16.10 -4.17
C ALA A 105 14.18 14.92 -3.82
N THR A 106 14.63 14.06 -2.89
CA THR A 106 13.84 12.97 -2.31
C THR A 106 13.50 13.26 -0.85
N THR A 107 12.46 12.60 -0.33
CA THR A 107 12.05 12.72 1.07
C THR A 107 12.98 11.98 2.03
N TYR A 108 13.83 11.07 1.56
CA TYR A 108 14.73 10.28 2.39
C TYR A 108 16.17 10.75 2.25
N GLU A 109 16.63 11.50 3.25
CA GLU A 109 17.96 12.16 3.24
C GLU A 109 19.13 11.16 3.18
N ARG A 110 18.97 9.94 3.72
CA ARG A 110 20.02 8.92 3.75
C ARG A 110 20.11 8.10 2.46
N LEU A 111 19.21 8.33 1.49
CA LEU A 111 19.16 7.54 0.25
C LEU A 111 20.51 7.42 -0.47
N PRO A 112 21.32 8.50 -0.63
CA PRO A 112 22.63 8.40 -1.29
C PRO A 112 23.60 7.42 -0.60
N ASN A 113 23.44 7.22 0.72
CA ASN A 113 24.30 6.30 1.47
C ASN A 113 23.87 4.84 1.32
N MET A 114 22.63 4.59 0.94
CA MET A 114 22.04 3.25 0.88
C MET A 114 22.21 2.57 -0.48
N VAL A 115 22.31 3.34 -1.56
CA VAL A 115 22.45 2.82 -2.92
C VAL A 115 23.91 2.63 -3.32
N LYS A 116 24.15 1.81 -4.33
CA LYS A 116 25.45 1.56 -4.96
C LYS A 116 25.33 1.65 -6.49
N GLU A 117 26.46 1.77 -7.16
CA GLU A 117 26.53 1.73 -8.64
C GLU A 117 25.88 0.44 -9.18
N GLY A 118 25.06 0.60 -10.20
CA GLY A 118 24.29 -0.49 -10.84
C GLY A 118 22.92 -0.76 -10.22
N ASP A 119 22.60 -0.23 -9.04
CA ASP A 119 21.26 -0.38 -8.47
C ASP A 119 20.20 0.29 -9.36
N LYS A 120 19.02 -0.33 -9.39
CA LYS A 120 17.86 0.24 -10.09
C LYS A 120 17.06 1.10 -9.13
N ILE A 121 16.59 2.24 -9.63
CA ILE A 121 15.63 3.10 -8.93
C ILE A 121 14.40 3.21 -9.81
N LEU A 122 13.25 2.90 -9.25
CA LEU A 122 11.96 2.93 -9.91
C LEU A 122 11.15 4.12 -9.40
N ILE A 123 10.54 4.87 -10.31
CA ILE A 123 9.71 6.03 -9.97
C ILE A 123 8.33 5.82 -10.58
N ASP A 124 7.28 6.27 -9.87
CA ASP A 124 5.88 6.20 -10.31
C ASP A 124 5.48 4.76 -10.66
N ASP A 125 5.54 3.86 -9.68
CA ASP A 125 5.21 2.44 -9.81
C ASP A 125 5.97 1.71 -10.94
N GLY A 126 7.22 2.16 -11.17
CA GLY A 126 8.09 1.57 -12.19
C GLY A 126 7.86 2.08 -13.61
N MET A 127 7.03 3.11 -13.79
CA MET A 127 6.84 3.77 -15.09
C MET A 127 8.14 4.44 -15.58
N ILE A 128 8.99 4.88 -14.64
CA ILE A 128 10.32 5.41 -14.94
C ILE A 128 11.35 4.52 -14.27
N VAL A 129 12.37 4.14 -15.02
CA VAL A 129 13.45 3.27 -14.57
C VAL A 129 14.78 3.98 -14.70
N LEU A 130 15.48 4.09 -13.58
CA LEU A 130 16.80 4.68 -13.49
C LEU A 130 17.83 3.62 -13.09
N THR A 131 19.08 3.78 -13.50
CA THR A 131 20.22 3.00 -13.01
C THR A 131 21.26 3.94 -12.41
N VAL A 132 21.74 3.63 -11.21
CA VAL A 132 22.77 4.41 -10.53
C VAL A 132 24.10 4.31 -11.28
N ILE A 133 24.68 5.46 -11.65
CA ILE A 133 26.01 5.58 -12.28
C ILE A 133 27.07 5.81 -11.20
N SER A 134 26.82 6.80 -10.33
CA SER A 134 27.74 7.18 -9.26
C SER A 134 26.97 7.90 -8.15
N LYS A 135 27.61 8.09 -7.01
CA LYS A 135 27.03 8.80 -5.89
C LYS A 135 28.04 9.66 -5.15
N THR A 136 27.55 10.66 -4.44
CA THR A 136 28.27 11.44 -3.43
C THR A 136 27.59 11.26 -2.07
N GLU A 137 27.93 12.09 -1.09
CA GLU A 137 27.23 12.11 0.20
C GLU A 137 25.78 12.57 0.09
N THR A 138 25.46 13.40 -0.93
CA THR A 138 24.13 14.02 -1.07
C THR A 138 23.44 13.70 -2.40
N ASP A 139 24.16 13.29 -3.43
CA ASP A 139 23.65 13.15 -4.78
C ASP A 139 23.82 11.72 -5.30
N ILE A 140 22.85 11.26 -6.08
CA ILE A 140 22.86 10.00 -6.82
C ILE A 140 22.73 10.35 -8.29
N LEU A 141 23.83 10.24 -9.04
CA LEU A 141 23.77 10.37 -10.49
C LEU A 141 23.27 9.09 -11.10
N THR A 142 22.23 9.18 -11.90
CA THR A 142 21.59 8.03 -12.55
C THR A 142 21.53 8.21 -14.05
N LYS A 143 21.34 7.13 -14.76
CA LYS A 143 20.96 7.10 -16.17
C LYS A 143 19.51 6.67 -16.29
N VAL A 144 18.72 7.41 -17.05
CA VAL A 144 17.35 7.04 -17.40
C VAL A 144 17.38 5.86 -18.37
N VAL A 145 16.88 4.71 -17.94
CA VAL A 145 16.76 3.50 -18.76
C VAL A 145 15.44 3.53 -19.50
N HIS A 146 14.38 3.92 -18.80
CA HIS A 146 13.04 4.12 -19.35
C HIS A 146 12.50 5.44 -18.79
N GLY A 147 12.26 6.37 -19.66
CA GLY A 147 11.83 7.72 -19.32
C GLY A 147 10.33 7.91 -19.44
N GLY A 148 9.88 9.15 -19.23
CA GLY A 148 8.46 9.51 -19.27
C GLY A 148 8.18 10.77 -18.48
N ASN A 149 6.87 11.05 -18.29
CA ASN A 149 6.45 12.17 -17.44
C ASN A 149 6.64 11.80 -15.96
N VAL A 150 7.35 12.66 -15.22
CA VAL A 150 7.50 12.60 -13.77
C VAL A 150 6.86 13.83 -13.13
N SER A 151 6.18 13.67 -12.02
CA SER A 151 5.52 14.78 -11.30
C SER A 151 5.84 14.76 -9.81
N ASN A 152 5.36 15.80 -9.10
CA ASN A 152 5.51 15.94 -7.66
C ASN A 152 5.06 14.70 -6.89
N HIS A 153 5.74 14.39 -5.82
CA HIS A 153 5.37 13.40 -4.80
C HIS A 153 5.24 11.95 -5.32
N LYS A 154 5.83 11.63 -6.48
CA LYS A 154 5.86 10.26 -6.99
C LYS A 154 6.69 9.35 -6.10
N GLY A 155 6.22 8.12 -5.91
CA GLY A 155 6.91 7.08 -5.15
C GLY A 155 8.26 6.72 -5.79
N VAL A 156 9.22 6.40 -4.94
CA VAL A 156 10.56 5.96 -5.31
C VAL A 156 10.84 4.61 -4.66
N ASN A 157 11.03 3.58 -5.45
CA ASN A 157 11.35 2.23 -5.00
C ASN A 157 12.76 1.85 -5.43
N ILE A 158 13.48 1.16 -4.56
CA ILE A 158 14.82 0.63 -4.83
C ILE A 158 14.78 -0.88 -4.54
N PRO A 159 14.46 -1.69 -5.55
CA PRO A 159 14.38 -3.15 -5.38
C PRO A 159 15.69 -3.75 -4.85
N ASP A 160 15.56 -4.75 -4.00
CA ASP A 160 16.68 -5.52 -3.44
C ASP A 160 17.66 -4.72 -2.56
N VAL A 161 17.33 -3.49 -2.16
CA VAL A 161 18.14 -2.65 -1.27
C VAL A 161 17.45 -2.48 0.08
N ASP A 162 18.15 -2.85 1.15
CA ASP A 162 17.70 -2.52 2.51
C ASP A 162 18.01 -1.06 2.81
N LEU A 163 16.97 -0.26 2.90
CA LEU A 163 17.06 1.19 3.12
C LEU A 163 17.29 1.57 4.58
N GLY A 164 17.18 0.62 5.52
CA GLY A 164 17.35 0.88 6.95
C GLY A 164 16.42 1.95 7.49
N MET A 165 15.23 2.11 6.89
CA MET A 165 14.22 3.06 7.34
C MET A 165 13.55 2.58 8.62
N GLU A 166 13.31 3.50 9.54
CA GLU A 166 12.43 3.26 10.69
C GLU A 166 11.06 2.82 10.19
N TYR A 167 10.51 1.76 10.81
CA TYR A 167 9.26 1.19 10.32
C TYR A 167 8.06 2.08 10.65
N ILE A 168 7.95 2.51 11.91
CA ILE A 168 6.87 3.40 12.36
C ILE A 168 7.42 4.83 12.48
N GLY A 169 7.32 5.60 11.39
CA GLY A 169 7.65 7.02 11.38
C GLY A 169 6.65 7.86 12.21
N GLU A 170 6.93 9.16 12.38
CA GLU A 170 6.10 10.07 13.18
C GLU A 170 4.64 10.13 12.69
N GLN A 171 4.44 10.15 11.37
CA GLN A 171 3.10 10.19 10.79
C GLN A 171 2.33 8.88 11.07
N ASP A 172 2.93 7.71 10.78
CA ASP A 172 2.28 6.42 11.05
C ASP A 172 2.00 6.24 12.54
N ARG A 173 2.90 6.69 13.41
CA ARG A 173 2.65 6.68 14.85
C ARG A 173 1.41 7.52 15.22
N SER A 174 1.28 8.72 14.66
CA SER A 174 0.11 9.59 14.87
C SER A 174 -1.17 8.93 14.34
N ASP A 175 -1.11 8.34 13.15
CA ASP A 175 -2.24 7.68 12.50
C ASP A 175 -2.68 6.42 13.27
N ILE A 176 -1.75 5.62 13.78
CA ILE A 176 -2.03 4.44 14.59
C ILE A 176 -2.68 4.83 15.93
N LEU A 177 -2.19 5.86 16.59
CA LEU A 177 -2.78 6.38 17.84
C LEU A 177 -4.21 6.88 17.59
N PHE A 178 -4.42 7.62 16.51
CA PHE A 178 -5.76 8.03 16.09
C PHE A 178 -6.66 6.82 15.80
N GLY A 179 -6.15 5.76 15.17
CA GLY A 179 -6.89 4.51 14.96
C GLY A 179 -7.30 3.82 16.26
N ILE A 180 -6.48 3.91 17.32
CA ILE A 180 -6.82 3.41 18.66
C ILE A 180 -7.95 4.24 19.25
N GLU A 181 -7.88 5.58 19.18
CA GLU A 181 -8.93 6.49 19.65
C GLU A 181 -10.25 6.26 18.91
N GLU A 182 -10.18 5.96 17.61
CA GLU A 182 -11.32 5.60 16.78
C GLU A 182 -11.80 4.17 16.97
N ASP A 183 -11.22 3.37 17.83
CA ASP A 183 -11.60 1.96 18.07
C ASP A 183 -11.77 1.19 16.76
N VAL A 184 -10.75 1.21 15.89
CA VAL A 184 -10.76 0.45 14.64
C VAL A 184 -10.56 -1.05 14.90
N ASP A 185 -11.14 -1.89 14.07
CA ASP A 185 -11.05 -3.35 14.22
C ASP A 185 -9.72 -3.90 13.72
N TYR A 186 -9.17 -3.30 12.66
CA TYR A 186 -7.96 -3.76 11.98
C TYR A 186 -7.01 -2.60 11.68
N ILE A 187 -5.71 -2.88 11.74
CA ILE A 187 -4.68 -2.08 11.09
C ILE A 187 -4.05 -2.92 9.98
N ALA A 188 -4.16 -2.44 8.74
CA ALA A 188 -3.39 -2.94 7.61
C ALA A 188 -2.06 -2.20 7.59
N ALA A 189 -1.01 -2.92 7.97
CA ALA A 189 0.33 -2.40 8.18
C ALA A 189 1.11 -2.46 6.86
N SER A 190 1.38 -1.28 6.25
CA SER A 190 2.05 -1.15 4.96
C SER A 190 3.54 -1.48 5.05
N PHE A 191 4.08 -2.03 3.97
CA PHE A 191 5.51 -2.31 3.78
C PHE A 191 6.15 -3.12 4.92
N VAL A 192 5.47 -4.13 5.44
CA VAL A 192 6.06 -5.06 6.42
C VAL A 192 7.17 -5.86 5.76
N ARG A 193 8.41 -5.71 6.26
CA ARG A 193 9.62 -6.33 5.71
C ARG A 193 10.09 -7.51 6.53
N MET A 194 9.88 -7.47 7.86
CA MET A 194 10.37 -8.46 8.82
C MET A 194 9.45 -8.56 10.04
N GLN A 195 9.66 -9.58 10.86
CA GLN A 195 8.83 -9.79 12.06
C GLN A 195 8.97 -8.66 13.09
N GLU A 196 10.11 -8.01 13.15
CA GLU A 196 10.42 -6.91 14.06
C GLU A 196 9.51 -5.70 13.79
N ASP A 197 9.17 -5.45 12.52
CA ASP A 197 8.22 -4.39 12.12
C ASP A 197 6.84 -4.64 12.77
N VAL A 198 6.38 -5.89 12.77
CA VAL A 198 5.12 -6.29 13.40
C VAL A 198 5.18 -6.22 14.91
N GLU A 199 6.31 -6.62 15.50
CA GLU A 199 6.51 -6.58 16.95
C GLU A 199 6.52 -5.14 17.47
N GLU A 200 7.13 -4.21 16.72
CA GLU A 200 7.10 -2.77 17.01
C GLU A 200 5.66 -2.23 16.99
N LEU A 201 4.89 -2.53 15.93
CA LEU A 201 3.49 -2.14 15.84
C LEU A 201 2.65 -2.74 16.97
N ARG A 202 2.80 -4.03 17.26
CA ARG A 202 2.06 -4.70 18.34
C ARG A 202 2.38 -4.08 19.69
N LYS A 203 3.64 -3.72 19.92
CA LYS A 203 4.06 -3.02 21.14
C LYS A 203 3.37 -1.66 21.24
N LEU A 204 3.38 -0.86 20.16
CA LEU A 204 2.71 0.45 20.14
C LEU A 204 1.22 0.32 20.47
N LEU A 205 0.53 -0.66 19.88
CA LEU A 205 -0.88 -0.93 20.16
C LEU A 205 -1.12 -1.31 21.64
N ASN A 206 -0.32 -2.23 22.16
CA ASN A 206 -0.47 -2.70 23.54
C ASN A 206 -0.24 -1.57 24.57
N ASP A 207 0.77 -0.74 24.33
CA ASP A 207 1.14 0.37 25.23
C ASP A 207 0.09 1.50 25.25
N ASN A 208 -0.79 1.57 24.22
CA ASN A 208 -1.78 2.65 24.07
C ASN A 208 -3.24 2.17 24.10
N GLY A 209 -3.50 0.95 24.57
CA GLY A 209 -4.88 0.44 24.75
C GLY A 209 -5.47 -0.29 23.54
N GLY A 210 -4.77 -0.41 22.43
CA GLY A 210 -5.21 -1.06 21.18
C GLY A 210 -4.90 -2.58 21.11
N LYS A 211 -4.79 -3.27 22.26
CA LYS A 211 -4.40 -4.70 22.35
C LYS A 211 -5.28 -5.64 21.51
N ASP A 212 -6.56 -5.29 21.37
CA ASP A 212 -7.58 -6.13 20.69
C ASP A 212 -7.62 -5.85 19.16
N ILE A 213 -6.99 -4.77 18.71
CA ILE A 213 -6.90 -4.42 17.28
C ILE A 213 -6.07 -5.49 16.55
N LYS A 214 -6.61 -5.99 15.44
CA LYS A 214 -5.99 -7.02 14.63
C LYS A 214 -4.99 -6.43 13.64
N ILE A 215 -3.84 -7.06 13.47
CA ILE A 215 -2.81 -6.64 12.52
C ILE A 215 -2.91 -7.48 11.24
N ILE A 216 -3.06 -6.80 10.11
CA ILE A 216 -2.94 -7.37 8.76
C ILE A 216 -1.66 -6.86 8.16
N ALA A 217 -0.63 -7.70 8.03
CA ALA A 217 0.61 -7.30 7.38
C ALA A 217 0.42 -7.24 5.86
N LYS A 218 0.80 -6.13 5.25
CA LYS A 218 0.83 -5.99 3.79
C LYS A 218 2.20 -6.42 3.28
N ILE A 219 2.20 -7.44 2.44
CA ILE A 219 3.40 -7.94 1.76
C ILE A 219 3.49 -7.23 0.41
N GLU A 220 4.47 -6.32 0.30
CA GLU A 220 4.59 -5.33 -0.77
C GLU A 220 5.99 -5.29 -1.39
N SER A 221 6.98 -5.96 -0.77
CA SER A 221 8.38 -5.92 -1.17
C SER A 221 9.00 -7.31 -1.28
N THR A 222 10.15 -7.40 -1.98
CA THR A 222 10.98 -8.62 -2.02
C THR A 222 11.32 -9.10 -0.62
N GLN A 223 11.74 -8.18 0.26
CA GLN A 223 12.12 -8.49 1.64
C GLN A 223 10.95 -9.10 2.44
N GLY A 224 9.74 -8.52 2.31
CA GLY A 224 8.53 -9.07 2.95
C GLY A 224 8.17 -10.48 2.45
N VAL A 225 8.38 -10.75 1.15
CA VAL A 225 8.16 -12.09 0.56
C VAL A 225 9.18 -13.11 1.09
N ASP A 226 10.43 -12.72 1.22
CA ASP A 226 11.52 -13.60 1.69
C ASP A 226 11.38 -13.90 3.19
N ASN A 227 10.97 -12.92 4.00
CA ASN A 227 10.75 -13.06 5.44
C ASN A 227 9.33 -13.53 5.81
N PHE A 228 8.49 -13.84 4.84
CA PHE A 228 7.08 -14.17 5.04
C PHE A 228 6.81 -15.21 6.14
N GLU A 229 7.60 -16.29 6.19
CA GLU A 229 7.41 -17.37 7.17
C GLU A 229 7.69 -16.91 8.62
N HIS A 230 8.49 -15.86 8.82
CA HIS A 230 8.74 -15.24 10.13
C HIS A 230 7.67 -14.20 10.48
N ILE A 231 7.11 -13.52 9.48
CA ILE A 231 6.03 -12.53 9.66
C ILE A 231 4.71 -13.21 10.01
N LEU A 232 4.34 -14.27 9.29
CA LEU A 232 3.03 -14.93 9.38
C LEU A 232 2.60 -15.30 10.82
N PRO A 233 3.46 -15.84 11.69
CA PRO A 233 3.07 -16.18 13.07
C PRO A 233 2.73 -14.98 13.94
N LYS A 234 3.24 -13.79 13.62
CA LYS A 234 3.14 -12.56 14.42
C LYS A 234 1.89 -11.71 14.14
N VAL A 235 1.18 -12.01 13.04
CA VAL A 235 0.03 -11.23 12.56
C VAL A 235 -1.29 -11.99 12.66
N ASP A 236 -2.41 -11.30 12.54
CA ASP A 236 -3.73 -11.90 12.46
C ASP A 236 -4.11 -12.26 11.02
N GLY A 237 -3.47 -11.62 10.05
CA GLY A 237 -3.65 -11.90 8.62
C GLY A 237 -2.60 -11.23 7.74
N ILE A 238 -2.69 -11.54 6.46
CA ILE A 238 -1.80 -11.03 5.41
C ILE A 238 -2.64 -10.39 4.31
N MET A 239 -2.22 -9.22 3.83
CA MET A 239 -2.72 -8.61 2.60
C MET A 239 -1.63 -8.72 1.51
N ILE A 240 -2.00 -9.31 0.40
CA ILE A 240 -1.16 -9.46 -0.79
C ILE A 240 -1.42 -8.25 -1.67
N ALA A 241 -0.59 -7.22 -1.53
CA ALA A 241 -0.71 -5.96 -2.27
C ALA A 241 0.01 -6.09 -3.61
N ARG A 242 -0.69 -6.62 -4.60
CA ARG A 242 -0.11 -7.03 -5.89
C ARG A 242 0.44 -5.87 -6.70
N GLY A 243 -0.11 -4.66 -6.54
CA GLY A 243 0.38 -3.44 -7.19
C GLY A 243 1.82 -3.14 -6.77
N ASP A 244 2.02 -2.85 -5.48
CA ASP A 244 3.32 -2.49 -4.93
C ASP A 244 4.34 -3.63 -5.06
N MET A 245 3.89 -4.87 -4.81
CA MET A 245 4.73 -6.06 -5.00
C MET A 245 5.21 -6.20 -6.46
N GLY A 246 4.38 -5.85 -7.44
CA GLY A 246 4.72 -5.89 -8.87
C GLY A 246 5.70 -4.81 -9.30
N VAL A 247 5.92 -3.78 -8.50
CA VAL A 247 6.98 -2.79 -8.74
C VAL A 247 8.35 -3.38 -8.44
N GLU A 248 8.47 -4.17 -7.37
CA GLU A 248 9.77 -4.70 -6.92
C GLU A 248 10.09 -6.09 -7.46
N LEU A 249 9.07 -6.89 -7.77
CA LEU A 249 9.24 -8.27 -8.20
C LEU A 249 8.88 -8.45 -9.67
N ALA A 250 9.56 -9.36 -10.35
CA ALA A 250 9.21 -9.74 -11.71
C ALA A 250 7.76 -10.26 -11.79
N PHE A 251 6.97 -9.73 -12.71
CA PHE A 251 5.53 -9.96 -12.82
C PHE A 251 5.15 -11.46 -12.90
N GLU A 252 5.97 -12.28 -13.56
CA GLU A 252 5.76 -13.71 -13.68
C GLU A 252 5.85 -14.47 -12.35
N ARG A 253 6.46 -13.87 -11.32
CA ARG A 253 6.57 -14.47 -9.98
C ARG A 253 5.30 -14.25 -9.14
N LEU A 254 4.56 -13.16 -9.40
CA LEU A 254 3.42 -12.76 -8.56
C LEU A 254 2.35 -13.84 -8.39
N PRO A 255 1.88 -14.55 -9.45
CA PRO A 255 0.85 -15.56 -9.28
C PRO A 255 1.30 -16.74 -8.39
N GLY A 256 2.58 -17.12 -8.47
CA GLY A 256 3.16 -18.17 -7.63
C GLY A 256 3.26 -17.75 -6.16
N ILE A 257 3.73 -16.53 -5.92
CA ILE A 257 3.83 -15.93 -4.57
C ILE A 257 2.44 -15.80 -3.95
N GLN A 258 1.46 -15.25 -4.66
CA GLN A 258 0.08 -15.13 -4.20
C GLN A 258 -0.48 -16.49 -3.75
N LYS A 259 -0.35 -17.52 -4.57
CA LYS A 259 -0.83 -18.87 -4.25
C LYS A 259 -0.14 -19.45 -3.01
N ARG A 260 1.18 -19.27 -2.88
CA ARG A 260 1.94 -19.72 -1.72
C ARG A 260 1.46 -19.03 -0.44
N ILE A 261 1.35 -17.70 -0.46
CA ILE A 261 0.92 -16.91 0.70
C ILE A 261 -0.50 -17.33 1.14
N ILE A 262 -1.46 -17.41 0.20
CA ILE A 262 -2.83 -17.81 0.51
C ILE A 262 -2.85 -19.20 1.16
N LYS A 263 -2.14 -20.17 0.57
CA LYS A 263 -2.07 -21.52 1.11
C LYS A 263 -1.53 -21.54 2.53
N ARG A 264 -0.44 -20.81 2.78
CA ARG A 264 0.18 -20.74 4.11
C ARG A 264 -0.72 -20.07 5.14
N CYS A 265 -1.43 -18.99 4.75
CA CYS A 265 -2.43 -18.36 5.62
C CYS A 265 -3.53 -19.34 6.02
N LEU A 266 -4.07 -20.11 5.06
CA LEU A 266 -5.10 -21.11 5.33
C LEU A 266 -4.60 -22.21 6.27
N GLU A 267 -3.42 -22.78 6.01
CA GLU A 267 -2.80 -23.81 6.87
C GLU A 267 -2.56 -23.32 8.30
N SER A 268 -2.34 -22.00 8.47
CA SER A 268 -2.09 -21.36 9.76
C SER A 268 -3.35 -20.78 10.41
N GLY A 269 -4.53 -20.91 9.78
CA GLY A 269 -5.77 -20.32 10.27
C GLY A 269 -5.77 -18.78 10.28
N LYS A 270 -4.97 -18.16 9.41
CA LYS A 270 -4.84 -16.71 9.30
C LYS A 270 -5.69 -16.14 8.16
N ILE A 271 -6.04 -14.86 8.27
CA ILE A 271 -6.75 -14.13 7.21
C ILE A 271 -5.82 -13.93 6.01
N ALA A 272 -6.33 -14.15 4.80
CA ALA A 272 -5.67 -13.77 3.56
C ALA A 272 -6.54 -12.78 2.79
N ILE A 273 -5.97 -11.63 2.40
CA ILE A 273 -6.62 -10.60 1.60
C ILE A 273 -5.84 -10.46 0.30
N THR A 274 -6.51 -10.60 -0.84
CA THR A 274 -5.94 -10.22 -2.14
C THR A 274 -6.37 -8.80 -2.47
N ALA A 275 -5.40 -7.94 -2.74
CA ALA A 275 -5.63 -6.52 -2.98
C ALA A 275 -5.04 -6.07 -4.32
N THR A 276 -5.61 -4.99 -4.85
CA THR A 276 -5.23 -4.23 -6.05
C THR A 276 -5.42 -4.97 -7.38
N GLN A 277 -5.72 -4.21 -8.44
CA GLN A 277 -5.81 -4.64 -9.83
C GLN A 277 -6.80 -5.79 -10.12
N MET A 278 -7.87 -5.95 -9.32
CA MET A 278 -8.83 -7.04 -9.55
C MET A 278 -9.87 -6.71 -10.61
N LEU A 279 -10.40 -5.52 -10.66
CA LEU A 279 -11.41 -5.06 -11.62
C LEU A 279 -11.02 -3.69 -12.17
N GLU A 280 -9.75 -3.49 -12.47
CA GLU A 280 -9.16 -2.20 -12.81
C GLU A 280 -9.81 -1.54 -14.02
N SER A 281 -10.13 -2.31 -15.05
CA SER A 281 -10.80 -1.79 -16.25
C SER A 281 -12.19 -1.20 -15.97
N MET A 282 -12.85 -1.60 -14.87
CA MET A 282 -14.16 -1.07 -14.47
C MET A 282 -14.10 0.35 -13.89
N VAL A 283 -12.93 0.96 -13.83
CA VAL A 283 -12.77 2.40 -13.61
C VAL A 283 -13.47 3.20 -14.69
N GLU A 284 -13.26 2.77 -15.93
CA GLU A 284 -13.73 3.45 -17.14
C GLU A 284 -14.83 2.66 -17.84
N ASN A 285 -14.85 1.34 -17.70
CA ASN A 285 -15.77 0.45 -18.41
C ASN A 285 -16.89 -0.08 -17.48
N PRO A 286 -18.10 -0.26 -17.98
CA PRO A 286 -19.22 -0.78 -17.18
C PRO A 286 -19.10 -2.30 -16.89
N VAL A 287 -18.21 -3.00 -17.58
CA VAL A 287 -17.97 -4.46 -17.42
C VAL A 287 -16.48 -4.75 -17.37
N PRO A 288 -16.04 -5.75 -16.56
CA PRO A 288 -14.64 -6.12 -16.46
C PRO A 288 -14.18 -6.91 -17.69
N THR A 289 -12.88 -7.01 -17.87
CA THR A 289 -12.28 -7.91 -18.86
C THR A 289 -12.45 -9.38 -18.44
N ARG A 290 -12.31 -10.30 -19.40
CA ARG A 290 -12.33 -11.75 -19.10
C ARG A 290 -11.17 -12.17 -18.19
N ALA A 291 -10.02 -11.53 -18.31
CA ALA A 291 -8.86 -11.78 -17.46
C ALA A 291 -9.16 -11.41 -16.00
N GLU A 292 -9.77 -10.26 -15.76
CA GLU A 292 -10.15 -9.80 -14.41
C GLU A 292 -11.22 -10.70 -13.79
N ILE A 293 -12.22 -11.15 -14.55
CA ILE A 293 -13.20 -12.13 -14.07
C ILE A 293 -12.50 -13.43 -13.63
N THR A 294 -11.53 -13.88 -14.41
CA THR A 294 -10.76 -15.10 -14.09
C THR A 294 -9.90 -14.88 -12.84
N ASP A 295 -9.30 -13.70 -12.68
CA ASP A 295 -8.49 -13.36 -11.52
C ASP A 295 -9.33 -13.35 -10.23
N VAL A 296 -10.49 -12.70 -10.24
CA VAL A 296 -11.43 -12.71 -9.10
C VAL A 296 -11.90 -14.15 -8.79
N ALA A 297 -12.25 -14.93 -9.82
CA ALA A 297 -12.67 -16.32 -9.63
C ALA A 297 -11.54 -17.16 -9.01
N ASN A 298 -10.30 -17.04 -9.49
CA ASN A 298 -9.14 -17.71 -8.91
C ASN A 298 -8.92 -17.32 -7.45
N ALA A 299 -9.01 -16.03 -7.12
CA ALA A 299 -8.92 -15.56 -5.76
C ALA A 299 -9.95 -16.26 -4.85
N VAL A 300 -11.20 -16.37 -5.29
CA VAL A 300 -12.26 -17.07 -4.55
C VAL A 300 -11.99 -18.58 -4.45
N TYR A 301 -11.58 -19.24 -5.55
CA TYR A 301 -11.26 -20.67 -5.57
C TYR A 301 -10.07 -21.04 -4.68
N LEU A 302 -9.11 -20.14 -4.51
CA LEU A 302 -8.01 -20.32 -3.57
C LEU A 302 -8.44 -20.22 -2.11
N SER A 303 -9.75 -20.11 -1.85
CA SER A 303 -10.34 -19.99 -0.51
C SER A 303 -9.97 -18.72 0.24
N LEU A 304 -9.82 -17.62 -0.49
CA LEU A 304 -9.68 -16.30 0.12
C LEU A 304 -10.86 -16.00 1.03
N ILE A 305 -10.55 -15.48 2.21
CA ILE A 305 -11.56 -14.98 3.12
C ILE A 305 -11.95 -13.55 2.74
N HIS A 306 -11.01 -12.81 2.10
CA HIS A 306 -11.18 -11.38 1.80
C HIS A 306 -10.66 -10.99 0.42
N ILE A 307 -11.36 -10.07 -0.24
CA ILE A 307 -10.97 -9.38 -1.48
C ILE A 307 -11.06 -7.88 -1.20
N SER A 308 -10.01 -7.12 -1.52
CA SER A 308 -9.98 -5.67 -1.37
C SER A 308 -9.81 -4.98 -2.71
N GLU A 309 -10.72 -4.05 -2.98
CA GLU A 309 -10.69 -3.18 -4.16
C GLU A 309 -10.96 -1.73 -3.77
N PRO A 310 -10.39 -0.74 -4.52
CA PRO A 310 -10.83 0.63 -4.43
C PRO A 310 -12.31 0.70 -4.79
N THR A 311 -13.09 1.35 -3.95
CA THR A 311 -14.52 1.49 -4.24
C THR A 311 -14.72 2.56 -5.29
N ARG A 312 -15.20 2.15 -6.46
CA ARG A 312 -15.52 3.05 -7.56
C ARG A 312 -17.02 3.10 -7.75
N LEU A 313 -17.56 4.30 -7.65
CA LEU A 313 -18.95 4.58 -7.90
C LEU A 313 -19.16 4.81 -9.39
N GLY A 314 -19.70 3.84 -10.05
CA GLY A 314 -20.10 3.90 -11.45
C GLY A 314 -21.01 2.74 -11.86
N MET A 315 -21.32 1.88 -10.93
CA MET A 315 -22.24 0.76 -11.16
C MET A 315 -23.59 1.00 -10.51
#